data_2bbeb3a3143aed532ba69489efbeecb0
#
_entry.id   2bbeb3a3143aed532ba69489efbeecb0
#
_cell.length_a   1.000
_cell.length_b   1.000
_cell.length_c   1.000
_cell.angle_alpha   90.00
_cell.angle_beta   90.00
_cell.angle_gamma   90.00
#
_symmetry.space_group_name_H-M   'P 1'
#
loop_
_entity.id
_entity.type
_entity.pdbx_description
1 polymer ?
#
loop_
_entity_poly.entity_id
_entity_poly.type
_entity_poly.pdbx_seq_one_letter_code
_entity_poly.pdbx_strand_id
1 'polypeptide(L)'
;MDKTKSYEISKDIVHEAFQRVKENKGAAGVDDETIATFESDLTNNLYKIWNRMSSGSYFPPSVKAIEIPKKSGGTRILGIPTVLDRVAQMVTKLYLEPQLEPLFHPDSYGYRPGKSAADALAATRKRCWRYNWLLEFDIKGLFDNINHDLLVEQVSMHTDKQWIILYIKRWLNAPFQMADGTVKDRTKGTPQGGVVRREKSYTPDCGQSAILSIQNVSTLMCISGNGFVQSSEDNEVQN
;
A
#
# COMPACT_ATOMS: atom_id res chain seq x y z
N MET A 1 0.05 -0.71 35.46
CA MET A 1 -0.51 -1.33 34.25
C MET A 1 -1.67 -0.45 33.79
N ASP A 2 -1.45 0.27 32.72
CA ASP A 2 -2.45 1.23 32.18
C ASP A 2 -3.56 0.42 31.49
N LYS A 3 -4.65 0.13 32.20
CA LYS A 3 -5.79 -0.68 31.73
C LYS A 3 -6.67 0.01 30.69
N THR A 4 -6.24 1.13 30.12
CA THR A 4 -7.08 2.01 29.29
C THR A 4 -6.87 1.84 27.77
N LYS A 5 -5.94 1.01 27.32
CA LYS A 5 -5.65 0.84 25.90
C LYS A 5 -6.18 -0.51 25.40
N SER A 6 -7.07 -0.48 24.40
CA SER A 6 -7.66 -1.69 23.82
C SER A 6 -6.66 -2.48 22.96
N TYR A 7 -5.65 -1.80 22.42
CA TYR A 7 -4.67 -2.38 21.50
C TYR A 7 -3.24 -2.07 21.91
N GLU A 8 -2.38 -3.08 21.82
CA GLU A 8 -0.96 -2.96 22.12
C GLU A 8 -0.20 -2.49 20.87
N ILE A 9 0.14 -1.21 20.85
CA ILE A 9 0.94 -0.57 19.79
C ILE A 9 2.13 0.12 20.46
N SER A 10 3.36 -0.23 20.05
CA SER A 10 4.57 0.39 20.59
C SER A 10 4.70 1.84 20.12
N LYS A 11 5.16 2.72 21.02
CA LYS A 11 5.51 4.10 20.67
C LYS A 11 6.72 4.16 19.75
N ASP A 12 7.66 3.22 19.90
CA ASP A 12 8.87 3.15 19.08
C ASP A 12 8.52 2.85 17.62
N ILE A 13 7.53 1.95 17.38
CA ILE A 13 7.02 1.68 16.04
C ILE A 13 6.36 2.91 15.42
N VAL A 14 5.65 3.71 16.22
CA VAL A 14 5.06 4.97 15.70
C VAL A 14 6.15 5.98 15.32
N HIS A 15 7.22 6.06 16.09
CA HIS A 15 8.37 6.90 15.75
C HIS A 15 9.09 6.38 14.49
N GLU A 16 9.35 5.09 14.39
CA GLU A 16 9.93 4.46 13.19
C GLU A 16 9.06 4.71 11.96
N ALA A 17 7.75 4.57 12.10
CA ALA A 17 6.80 4.83 11.02
C ALA A 17 6.92 6.27 10.48
N PHE A 18 7.07 7.27 11.38
CA PHE A 18 7.31 8.64 10.96
C PHE A 18 8.62 8.80 10.19
N GLN A 19 9.72 8.21 10.67
CA GLN A 19 11.01 8.29 9.97
C GLN A 19 10.89 7.75 8.53
N ARG A 20 10.24 6.61 8.33
CA ARG A 20 10.00 6.04 7.00
C ARG A 20 9.11 6.93 6.13
N VAL A 21 8.08 7.58 6.71
CA VAL A 21 7.24 8.54 5.99
C VAL A 21 8.03 9.78 5.59
N LYS A 22 8.92 10.28 6.47
CA LYS A 22 9.79 11.42 6.21
C LYS A 22 10.79 11.14 5.08
N GLU A 23 11.43 9.97 5.08
CA GLU A 23 12.34 9.53 4.01
C GLU A 23 11.63 9.46 2.65
N ASN A 24 10.40 8.98 2.63
CA ASN A 24 9.60 8.86 1.40
C ASN A 24 9.14 10.20 0.84
N LYS A 25 9.22 11.29 1.63
CA LYS A 25 8.72 12.62 1.27
C LYS A 25 7.24 12.56 0.86
N GLY A 26 6.74 13.54 0.14
CA GLY A 26 5.39 13.54 -0.39
C GLY A 26 4.67 14.85 -0.10
N ALA A 27 3.58 15.07 -0.84
CA ALA A 27 2.76 16.27 -0.73
C ALA A 27 1.85 16.25 0.52
N ALA A 28 1.36 17.42 0.92
CA ALA A 28 0.35 17.56 1.95
C ALA A 28 -1.00 16.97 1.51
N GLY A 29 -1.77 16.47 2.47
CA GLY A 29 -3.12 15.93 2.26
C GLY A 29 -4.19 17.02 2.17
N VAL A 30 -5.40 16.69 2.62
CA VAL A 30 -6.55 17.63 2.66
C VAL A 30 -6.40 18.73 3.71
N ASP A 31 -5.55 18.51 4.70
CA ASP A 31 -5.24 19.43 5.81
C ASP A 31 -4.13 20.44 5.45
N ASP A 32 -3.54 20.32 4.26
CA ASP A 32 -2.39 21.07 3.78
C ASP A 32 -1.17 21.04 4.74
N GLU A 33 -1.16 20.11 5.72
CA GLU A 33 -0.03 19.90 6.62
C GLU A 33 1.12 19.22 5.89
N THR A 34 2.28 19.89 5.88
CA THR A 34 3.52 19.34 5.30
C THR A 34 4.25 18.47 6.32
N ILE A 35 5.21 17.63 5.84
CA ILE A 35 6.07 16.84 6.75
C ILE A 35 6.86 17.76 7.68
N ALA A 36 7.33 18.91 7.21
CA ALA A 36 8.06 19.86 8.02
C ALA A 36 7.18 20.48 9.13
N THR A 37 5.94 20.84 8.79
CA THR A 37 4.96 21.35 9.77
C THR A 37 4.61 20.28 10.79
N PHE A 38 4.38 19.05 10.36
CA PHE A 38 4.13 17.93 11.26
C PHE A 38 5.30 17.66 12.21
N GLU A 39 6.54 17.78 11.72
CA GLU A 39 7.76 17.60 12.50
C GLU A 39 7.98 18.69 13.54
N SER A 40 7.50 19.90 13.32
CA SER A 40 7.64 21.02 14.29
C SER A 40 6.94 20.74 15.63
N ASP A 41 5.90 19.87 15.65
CA ASP A 41 5.21 19.42 16.87
C ASP A 41 5.20 17.88 16.96
N LEU A 42 6.35 17.28 16.67
CA LEU A 42 6.49 15.82 16.49
C LEU A 42 5.98 15.02 17.68
N THR A 43 6.38 15.40 18.89
CA THR A 43 6.03 14.65 20.11
C THR A 43 4.52 14.57 20.31
N ASN A 44 3.81 15.69 20.17
CA ASN A 44 2.36 15.72 20.32
C ASN A 44 1.66 15.00 19.18
N ASN A 45 2.16 15.14 17.95
CA ASN A 45 1.59 14.49 16.78
C ASN A 45 1.73 12.96 16.83
N LEU A 46 2.91 12.45 17.21
CA LEU A 46 3.11 11.00 17.40
C LEU A 46 2.29 10.48 18.59
N TYR A 47 2.19 11.24 19.68
CA TYR A 47 1.34 10.86 20.80
C TYR A 47 -0.14 10.79 20.41
N LYS A 48 -0.65 11.73 19.61
CA LYS A 48 -2.04 11.70 19.08
C LYS A 48 -2.29 10.42 18.26
N ILE A 49 -1.35 10.06 17.35
CA ILE A 49 -1.47 8.85 16.55
C ILE A 49 -1.49 7.62 17.46
N TRP A 50 -0.47 7.45 18.29
CA TRP A 50 -0.34 6.34 19.20
C TRP A 50 -1.58 6.19 20.09
N ASN A 51 -2.02 7.30 20.71
CA ASN A 51 -3.15 7.30 21.63
C ASN A 51 -4.46 6.87 20.94
N ARG A 52 -4.75 7.45 19.76
CA ARG A 52 -5.97 7.14 19.01
C ARG A 52 -5.94 5.72 18.44
N MET A 53 -4.81 5.27 17.91
CA MET A 53 -4.69 3.92 17.39
C MET A 53 -4.77 2.88 18.51
N SER A 54 -4.10 3.08 19.63
CA SER A 54 -4.14 2.14 20.77
C SER A 54 -5.49 2.07 21.45
N SER A 55 -6.29 3.13 21.39
CA SER A 55 -7.67 3.14 21.94
C SER A 55 -8.75 2.71 20.96
N GLY A 56 -8.41 2.45 19.70
CA GLY A 56 -9.41 2.15 18.66
C GLY A 56 -10.18 3.36 18.15
N SER A 57 -9.85 4.56 18.59
CA SER A 57 -10.58 5.81 18.24
C SER A 57 -9.98 6.56 17.03
N TYR A 58 -9.01 5.98 16.33
CA TYR A 58 -8.47 6.58 15.13
C TYR A 58 -9.42 6.40 13.94
N PHE A 59 -9.78 7.50 13.29
CA PHE A 59 -10.53 7.55 12.04
C PHE A 59 -9.72 8.32 11.00
N PRO A 60 -9.49 7.73 9.81
CA PRO A 60 -8.79 8.41 8.74
C PRO A 60 -9.60 9.59 8.21
N PRO A 61 -8.97 10.72 7.92
CA PRO A 61 -9.62 11.82 7.19
C PRO A 61 -9.85 11.45 5.73
N SER A 62 -10.57 12.32 5.02
CA SER A 62 -10.71 12.21 3.56
C SER A 62 -9.36 12.23 2.86
N VAL A 63 -9.26 11.53 1.74
CA VAL A 63 -8.06 11.47 0.91
C VAL A 63 -8.14 12.55 -0.16
N LYS A 64 -7.13 13.42 -0.27
CA LYS A 64 -7.07 14.46 -1.31
C LYS A 64 -6.94 13.81 -2.68
N ALA A 65 -7.91 14.04 -3.55
CA ALA A 65 -7.93 13.49 -4.90
C ALA A 65 -7.28 14.47 -5.89
N ILE A 66 -6.31 13.99 -6.67
CA ILE A 66 -5.68 14.75 -7.74
C ILE A 66 -5.84 13.96 -9.05
N GLU A 67 -6.38 14.60 -10.07
CA GLU A 67 -6.48 14.01 -11.40
C GLU A 67 -5.15 14.14 -12.14
N ILE A 68 -4.64 13.03 -12.62
CA ILE A 68 -3.41 12.97 -13.43
C ILE A 68 -3.75 12.44 -14.81
N PRO A 69 -3.35 13.12 -15.90
CA PRO A 69 -3.57 12.64 -17.25
C PRO A 69 -2.77 11.35 -17.50
N LYS A 70 -3.41 10.39 -18.18
CA LYS A 70 -2.75 9.16 -18.64
C LYS A 70 -2.09 9.39 -20.00
N LYS A 71 -0.94 8.77 -20.27
CA LYS A 71 -0.30 8.81 -21.58
C LYS A 71 -1.17 8.22 -22.70
N SER A 72 -2.03 7.27 -22.36
CA SER A 72 -2.98 6.61 -23.28
C SER A 72 -4.32 7.34 -23.47
N GLY A 73 -4.46 8.56 -22.96
CA GLY A 73 -5.70 9.33 -22.91
C GLY A 73 -6.53 9.05 -21.64
N GLY A 74 -7.38 10.03 -21.27
CA GLY A 74 -8.16 10.00 -20.02
C GLY A 74 -7.37 10.43 -18.79
N THR A 75 -8.01 10.38 -17.62
CA THR A 75 -7.43 10.73 -16.32
C THR A 75 -7.36 9.52 -15.38
N ARG A 76 -6.51 9.61 -14.38
CA ARG A 76 -6.52 8.71 -13.21
C ARG A 76 -6.53 9.56 -11.94
N ILE A 77 -7.22 9.10 -10.93
CA ILE A 77 -7.27 9.76 -9.63
C ILE A 77 -6.11 9.24 -8.78
N LEU A 78 -5.25 10.17 -8.33
CA LEU A 78 -4.23 9.91 -7.32
C LEU A 78 -4.78 10.37 -5.97
N GLY A 79 -4.75 9.50 -4.96
CA GLY A 79 -5.15 9.85 -3.61
C GLY A 79 -3.95 10.21 -2.74
N ILE A 80 -3.99 11.38 -2.10
CA ILE A 80 -2.94 11.83 -1.18
C ILE A 80 -3.51 11.87 0.25
N PRO A 81 -3.16 10.89 1.10
CA PRO A 81 -3.52 10.92 2.53
C PRO A 81 -2.76 12.01 3.27
N THR A 82 -3.28 12.48 4.40
CA THR A 82 -2.57 13.41 5.30
C THR A 82 -1.27 12.80 5.83
N VAL A 83 -0.35 13.62 6.33
CA VAL A 83 0.91 13.13 6.93
C VAL A 83 0.60 12.22 8.12
N LEU A 84 -0.33 12.63 8.97
CA LEU A 84 -0.79 11.86 10.12
C LEU A 84 -1.32 10.48 9.70
N ASP A 85 -2.13 10.42 8.66
CA ASP A 85 -2.71 9.17 8.16
C ASP A 85 -1.64 8.26 7.53
N ARG A 86 -0.67 8.82 6.80
CA ARG A 86 0.47 8.06 6.27
C ARG A 86 1.30 7.41 7.37
N VAL A 87 1.50 8.11 8.50
CA VAL A 87 2.19 7.52 9.67
C VAL A 87 1.36 6.38 10.26
N ALA A 88 0.05 6.56 10.43
CA ALA A 88 -0.84 5.50 10.93
C ALA A 88 -0.86 4.27 10.01
N GLN A 89 -0.89 4.47 8.70
CA GLN A 89 -0.79 3.39 7.70
C GLN A 89 0.58 2.68 7.79
N MET A 90 1.66 3.44 7.96
CA MET A 90 3.00 2.89 8.10
C MET A 90 3.16 2.07 9.38
N VAL A 91 2.54 2.48 10.49
CA VAL A 91 2.48 1.66 11.73
C VAL A 91 1.86 0.30 11.41
N THR A 92 0.72 0.29 10.74
CA THR A 92 0.04 -0.96 10.36
C THR A 92 0.91 -1.82 9.45
N LYS A 93 1.58 -1.21 8.48
CA LYS A 93 2.54 -1.89 7.59
C LYS A 93 3.66 -2.56 8.39
N LEU A 94 4.29 -1.85 9.32
CA LEU A 94 5.42 -2.37 10.11
C LEU A 94 5.03 -3.59 10.96
N TYR A 95 3.78 -3.69 11.40
CA TYR A 95 3.30 -4.88 12.11
C TYR A 95 2.94 -6.04 11.18
N LEU A 96 2.45 -5.75 9.96
CA LEU A 96 1.94 -6.78 9.05
C LEU A 96 3.01 -7.32 8.11
N GLU A 97 3.93 -6.47 7.63
CA GLU A 97 4.97 -6.82 6.64
C GLU A 97 5.84 -8.02 7.07
N PRO A 98 6.34 -8.13 8.31
CA PRO A 98 7.15 -9.28 8.72
C PRO A 98 6.41 -10.63 8.68
N GLN A 99 5.07 -10.61 8.80
CA GLN A 99 4.24 -11.81 8.75
C GLN A 99 3.95 -12.23 7.31
N LEU A 100 3.87 -11.27 6.39
CA LEU A 100 3.54 -11.51 4.99
C LEU A 100 4.77 -11.78 4.12
N GLU A 101 5.91 -11.17 4.45
CA GLU A 101 7.12 -11.26 3.62
C GLU A 101 7.57 -12.69 3.33
N PRO A 102 7.53 -13.64 4.29
CA PRO A 102 7.89 -15.04 4.04
C PRO A 102 6.93 -15.79 3.10
N LEU A 103 5.69 -15.29 2.92
CA LEU A 103 4.66 -15.94 2.11
C LEU A 103 4.78 -15.61 0.63
N PHE A 104 5.56 -14.59 0.27
CA PHE A 104 5.69 -14.20 -1.13
C PHE A 104 6.55 -15.17 -1.92
N HIS A 105 6.13 -15.39 -3.15
CA HIS A 105 6.96 -16.11 -4.10
C HIS A 105 8.33 -15.43 -4.26
N PRO A 106 9.44 -16.18 -4.37
CA PRO A 106 10.79 -15.62 -4.55
C PRO A 106 10.91 -14.65 -5.73
N ASP A 107 10.11 -14.84 -6.78
CA ASP A 107 10.08 -14.00 -7.98
C ASP A 107 9.11 -12.81 -7.90
N SER A 108 8.50 -12.57 -6.76
CA SER A 108 7.76 -11.32 -6.53
C SER A 108 8.76 -10.22 -6.17
N TYR A 109 8.82 -9.16 -6.96
CA TYR A 109 9.82 -8.08 -6.81
C TYR A 109 9.20 -6.74 -6.43
N GLY A 110 7.92 -6.55 -6.66
CA GLY A 110 7.24 -5.27 -6.45
C GLY A 110 7.13 -4.88 -4.98
N TYR A 111 7.71 -3.74 -4.60
CA TYR A 111 7.54 -3.09 -3.27
C TYR A 111 7.93 -3.93 -2.05
N ARG A 112 8.77 -4.92 -2.24
CA ARG A 112 9.26 -5.78 -1.17
C ARG A 112 10.60 -5.31 -0.62
N PRO A 113 10.85 -5.45 0.70
CA PRO A 113 12.15 -5.19 1.30
C PRO A 113 13.26 -6.03 0.64
N GLY A 114 14.38 -5.40 0.31
CA GLY A 114 15.54 -6.09 -0.28
C GLY A 114 15.35 -6.60 -1.70
N LYS A 115 14.25 -6.23 -2.39
CA LYS A 115 14.00 -6.52 -3.80
C LYS A 115 13.99 -5.25 -4.63
N SER A 116 14.49 -5.33 -5.86
CA SER A 116 14.57 -4.19 -6.76
C SER A 116 14.10 -4.54 -8.18
N ALA A 117 13.80 -3.50 -8.97
CA ALA A 117 13.52 -3.66 -10.40
C ALA A 117 14.73 -4.25 -11.16
N ALA A 118 15.96 -3.95 -10.71
CA ALA A 118 17.17 -4.52 -11.29
C ALA A 118 17.25 -6.03 -11.10
N ASP A 119 16.84 -6.54 -9.92
CA ASP A 119 16.78 -7.98 -9.64
C ASP A 119 15.74 -8.67 -10.54
N ALA A 120 14.56 -8.05 -10.71
CA ALA A 120 13.53 -8.54 -11.62
C ALA A 120 14.04 -8.64 -13.07
N LEU A 121 14.70 -7.58 -13.55
CA LEU A 121 15.30 -7.56 -14.89
C LEU A 121 16.39 -8.63 -15.05
N ALA A 122 17.26 -8.81 -14.05
CA ALA A 122 18.29 -9.84 -14.08
C ALA A 122 17.70 -11.25 -14.16
N ALA A 123 16.67 -11.54 -13.34
CA ALA A 123 15.95 -12.81 -13.38
C ALA A 123 15.26 -13.04 -14.73
N THR A 124 14.55 -12.03 -15.25
CA THR A 124 13.88 -12.09 -16.55
C THR A 124 14.89 -12.34 -17.68
N ARG A 125 15.99 -11.57 -17.71
CA ARG A 125 17.05 -11.75 -18.70
C ARG A 125 17.60 -13.18 -18.70
N LYS A 126 17.91 -13.73 -17.51
CA LYS A 126 18.41 -15.11 -17.37
C LYS A 126 17.42 -16.14 -17.92
N ARG A 127 16.12 -15.92 -17.75
CA ARG A 127 15.07 -16.82 -18.24
C ARG A 127 14.84 -16.70 -19.73
N CYS A 128 14.87 -15.49 -20.30
CA CYS A 128 14.75 -15.25 -21.74
C CYS A 128 15.85 -15.95 -22.57
N TRP A 129 17.03 -16.19 -21.98
CA TRP A 129 18.06 -17.02 -22.63
C TRP A 129 17.74 -18.52 -22.62
N ARG A 130 16.77 -18.95 -21.82
CA ARG A 130 16.44 -20.36 -21.62
C ARG A 130 15.13 -20.78 -22.28
N TYR A 131 14.18 -19.85 -22.40
CA TYR A 131 12.84 -20.10 -22.92
C TYR A 131 12.58 -19.23 -24.14
N ASN A 132 11.92 -19.81 -25.16
CA ASN A 132 11.61 -19.14 -26.43
C ASN A 132 10.29 -18.35 -26.38
N TRP A 133 9.51 -18.48 -25.32
CA TRP A 133 8.20 -17.84 -25.17
C TRP A 133 8.17 -16.97 -23.94
N LEU A 134 7.54 -15.82 -24.07
CA LEU A 134 7.22 -14.90 -22.99
C LEU A 134 5.72 -14.62 -23.01
N LEU A 135 5.07 -14.79 -21.86
CA LEU A 135 3.67 -14.41 -21.65
C LEU A 135 3.64 -13.22 -20.71
N GLU A 136 2.92 -12.18 -21.10
CA GLU A 136 2.70 -10.98 -20.29
C GLU A 136 1.22 -10.86 -19.96
N PHE A 137 0.91 -10.68 -18.68
CA PHE A 137 -0.45 -10.49 -18.18
C PHE A 137 -0.51 -9.24 -17.30
N ASP A 138 -1.55 -8.43 -17.49
CA ASP A 138 -1.84 -7.28 -16.64
C ASP A 138 -3.32 -7.29 -16.25
N ILE A 139 -3.61 -7.00 -14.98
CA ILE A 139 -4.99 -6.93 -14.49
C ILE A 139 -5.49 -5.49 -14.64
N LYS A 140 -6.34 -5.28 -15.63
CA LYS A 140 -6.90 -3.97 -15.93
C LYS A 140 -7.73 -3.42 -14.77
N GLY A 141 -7.32 -2.25 -14.27
CA GLY A 141 -8.07 -1.53 -13.24
C GLY A 141 -8.16 -2.26 -11.90
N LEU A 142 -7.16 -3.07 -11.54
CA LEU A 142 -7.13 -3.85 -10.32
C LEU A 142 -7.45 -2.99 -9.10
N PHE A 143 -6.70 -1.92 -8.88
CA PHE A 143 -6.84 -1.04 -7.71
C PHE A 143 -8.17 -0.31 -7.65
N ASP A 144 -8.77 0.00 -8.78
CA ASP A 144 -10.06 0.69 -8.85
C ASP A 144 -11.24 -0.24 -8.58
N ASN A 145 -11.04 -1.57 -8.70
CA ASN A 145 -12.11 -2.56 -8.65
C ASN A 145 -11.98 -3.59 -7.53
N ILE A 146 -10.97 -3.49 -6.67
CA ILE A 146 -10.80 -4.41 -5.53
C ILE A 146 -12.08 -4.44 -4.69
N ASN A 147 -12.60 -5.65 -4.44
CA ASN A 147 -13.68 -5.85 -3.49
C ASN A 147 -13.14 -5.72 -2.06
N HIS A 148 -13.74 -4.84 -1.25
CA HIS A 148 -13.31 -4.57 0.11
C HIS A 148 -13.46 -5.78 1.03
N ASP A 149 -14.54 -6.54 0.90
CA ASP A 149 -14.82 -7.69 1.76
C ASP A 149 -13.81 -8.82 1.52
N LEU A 150 -13.55 -9.15 0.23
CA LEU A 150 -12.53 -10.15 -0.13
C LEU A 150 -11.15 -9.75 0.37
N LEU A 151 -10.80 -8.45 0.28
CA LEU A 151 -9.53 -7.96 0.76
C LEU A 151 -9.40 -8.09 2.28
N VAL A 152 -10.44 -7.72 3.01
CA VAL A 152 -10.48 -7.85 4.47
C VAL A 152 -10.41 -9.31 4.90
N GLU A 153 -11.10 -10.19 4.21
CA GLU A 153 -11.04 -11.64 4.42
C GLU A 153 -9.61 -12.15 4.28
N GLN A 154 -8.92 -11.81 3.18
CA GLN A 154 -7.52 -12.19 2.96
C GLN A 154 -6.59 -11.65 4.06
N VAL A 155 -6.73 -10.38 4.47
CA VAL A 155 -5.95 -9.84 5.59
C VAL A 155 -6.19 -10.64 6.87
N SER A 156 -7.44 -11.01 7.14
CA SER A 156 -7.82 -11.74 8.36
C SER A 156 -7.20 -13.14 8.46
N MET A 157 -6.85 -13.75 7.32
CA MET A 157 -6.14 -15.04 7.30
C MET A 157 -4.67 -14.93 7.73
N HIS A 158 -4.10 -13.73 7.71
CA HIS A 158 -2.68 -13.51 7.95
C HIS A 158 -2.36 -12.73 9.23
N THR A 159 -3.36 -12.30 9.98
CA THR A 159 -3.13 -11.60 11.25
C THR A 159 -4.28 -11.78 12.23
N ASP A 160 -3.92 -12.05 13.49
CA ASP A 160 -4.89 -12.11 14.61
C ASP A 160 -5.13 -10.73 15.24
N LYS A 161 -4.41 -9.71 14.81
CA LYS A 161 -4.49 -8.36 15.38
C LYS A 161 -5.75 -7.64 14.88
N GLN A 162 -6.80 -7.66 15.67
CA GLN A 162 -8.10 -7.07 15.36
C GLN A 162 -8.03 -5.58 14.99
N TRP A 163 -7.10 -4.83 15.58
CA TRP A 163 -6.92 -3.42 15.26
C TRP A 163 -6.40 -3.19 13.83
N ILE A 164 -5.59 -4.09 13.28
CA ILE A 164 -5.12 -4.02 11.89
C ILE A 164 -6.32 -4.12 10.95
N ILE A 165 -7.17 -5.11 11.17
CA ILE A 165 -8.40 -5.33 10.38
C ILE A 165 -9.34 -4.12 10.50
N LEU A 166 -9.52 -3.59 11.72
CA LEU A 166 -10.33 -2.40 11.98
C LEU A 166 -9.86 -1.20 11.16
N TYR A 167 -8.56 -0.91 11.18
CA TYR A 167 -8.03 0.27 10.48
C TYR A 167 -8.00 0.09 8.98
N ILE A 168 -7.71 -1.10 8.46
CA ILE A 168 -7.81 -1.39 7.03
C ILE A 168 -9.25 -1.14 6.55
N LYS A 169 -10.27 -1.62 7.25
CA LYS A 169 -11.68 -1.34 6.93
C LYS A 169 -11.98 0.16 6.88
N ARG A 170 -11.46 0.93 7.86
CA ARG A 170 -11.66 2.38 7.90
C ARG A 170 -10.97 3.09 6.73
N TRP A 171 -9.74 2.69 6.37
CA TRP A 171 -9.04 3.27 5.21
C TRP A 171 -9.70 2.93 3.88
N LEU A 172 -10.22 1.72 3.73
CA LEU A 172 -10.97 1.33 2.53
C LEU A 172 -12.21 2.18 2.33
N ASN A 173 -12.89 2.55 3.43
CA ASN A 173 -14.09 3.39 3.42
C ASN A 173 -13.80 4.90 3.48
N ALA A 174 -12.54 5.32 3.62
CA ALA A 174 -12.20 6.73 3.66
C ALA A 174 -12.54 7.40 2.33
N PRO A 175 -13.33 8.50 2.32
CA PRO A 175 -13.78 9.13 1.08
C PRO A 175 -12.69 9.91 0.38
N PHE A 176 -12.87 10.18 -0.90
CA PHE A 176 -12.07 11.16 -1.64
C PHE A 176 -12.62 12.56 -1.47
N GLN A 177 -11.75 13.55 -1.28
CA GLN A 177 -12.08 14.96 -1.43
C GLN A 177 -11.51 15.47 -2.77
N MET A 178 -12.40 15.86 -3.66
CA MET A 178 -12.06 16.37 -4.98
C MET A 178 -11.55 17.82 -4.91
N ALA A 179 -10.94 18.30 -5.99
CA ALA A 179 -10.40 19.66 -6.06
C ALA A 179 -11.47 20.77 -5.90
N ASP A 180 -12.71 20.48 -6.24
CA ASP A 180 -13.86 21.37 -6.06
C ASP A 180 -14.46 21.34 -4.64
N GLY A 181 -13.83 20.58 -3.71
CA GLY A 181 -14.28 20.39 -2.33
C GLY A 181 -15.37 19.31 -2.17
N THR A 182 -15.87 18.72 -3.24
CA THR A 182 -16.85 17.62 -3.13
C THR A 182 -16.24 16.38 -2.51
N VAL A 183 -17.04 15.68 -1.70
CA VAL A 183 -16.63 14.43 -1.04
C VAL A 183 -17.30 13.27 -1.75
N LYS A 184 -16.50 12.30 -2.20
CA LYS A 184 -16.96 11.11 -2.91
C LYS A 184 -16.65 9.86 -2.12
N ASP A 185 -17.71 9.15 -1.72
CA ASP A 185 -17.57 7.87 -1.03
C ASP A 185 -17.06 6.77 -1.97
N ARG A 186 -16.44 5.75 -1.36
CA ARG A 186 -15.92 4.60 -2.08
C ARG A 186 -16.54 3.32 -1.53
N THR A 187 -17.02 2.49 -2.44
CA THR A 187 -17.57 1.16 -2.13
C THR A 187 -16.68 0.02 -2.61
N LYS A 188 -15.66 0.35 -3.40
CA LYS A 188 -14.66 -0.58 -3.93
C LYS A 188 -13.35 0.17 -4.26
N GLY A 189 -12.31 -0.58 -4.48
CA GLY A 189 -11.00 -0.07 -4.86
C GLY A 189 -10.20 0.51 -3.69
N THR A 190 -8.95 0.84 -3.98
CA THR A 190 -8.01 1.49 -3.03
C THR A 190 -7.46 2.76 -3.67
N PRO A 191 -7.19 3.84 -2.88
CA PRO A 191 -6.59 5.04 -3.44
C PRO A 191 -5.18 4.72 -3.97
N GLN A 192 -4.90 5.14 -5.19
CA GLN A 192 -3.55 5.10 -5.74
C GLN A 192 -2.78 6.32 -5.20
N GLY A 193 -1.64 6.14 -4.53
CA GLY A 193 -0.78 7.24 -4.11
C GLY A 193 -0.40 7.34 -2.63
N GLY A 194 -0.61 6.30 -1.84
CA GLY A 194 -0.06 6.19 -0.48
C GLY A 194 1.48 6.14 -0.48
N VAL A 195 2.07 5.84 0.65
CA VAL A 195 3.50 5.86 0.99
C VAL A 195 4.37 5.12 -0.04
N VAL A 196 4.68 5.77 -1.18
CA VAL A 196 5.54 5.22 -2.23
C VAL A 196 6.90 5.90 -2.20
N ARG A 197 7.92 5.08 -2.04
CA ARG A 197 9.31 5.48 -2.25
C ARG A 197 9.53 5.80 -3.73
N ARG A 198 9.78 7.06 -4.07
CA ARG A 198 10.44 7.41 -5.32
C ARG A 198 11.92 7.07 -5.16
N GLU A 199 12.30 5.85 -5.42
CA GLU A 199 13.68 5.61 -5.83
C GLU A 199 13.86 6.24 -7.22
N LYS A 200 14.83 7.14 -7.32
CA LYS A 200 15.32 7.62 -8.60
C LYS A 200 16.02 6.45 -9.30
N SER A 201 15.27 5.59 -9.93
CA SER A 201 15.79 4.70 -10.95
C SER A 201 15.47 5.31 -12.29
N TYR A 202 16.49 5.77 -12.94
CA TYR A 202 16.52 6.14 -14.34
C TYR A 202 16.18 4.90 -15.15
N THR A 203 14.94 4.79 -15.63
CA THR A 203 14.59 3.85 -16.69
C THR A 203 13.77 4.59 -17.72
N PRO A 204 14.22 4.62 -18.97
CA PRO A 204 13.39 5.13 -20.05
C PRO A 204 12.24 4.15 -20.29
N ASP A 205 11.03 4.69 -20.33
CA ASP A 205 9.83 4.13 -20.95
C ASP A 205 9.48 2.65 -20.72
N CYS A 206 9.17 2.27 -19.49
CA CYS A 206 8.25 1.18 -19.24
C CYS A 206 7.10 1.69 -18.37
N GLY A 207 5.86 1.48 -18.84
CA GLY A 207 4.65 2.02 -18.25
C GLY A 207 4.59 1.87 -16.72
N GLN A 208 4.70 2.99 -16.03
CA GLN A 208 4.63 3.04 -14.58
C GLN A 208 3.20 2.72 -14.14
N SER A 209 3.00 1.51 -13.67
CA SER A 209 1.87 1.17 -12.83
C SER A 209 1.99 1.93 -11.53
N ALA A 210 1.12 2.91 -11.32
CA ALA A 210 1.04 3.64 -10.06
C ALA A 210 0.53 2.71 -8.97
N ILE A 211 1.30 2.51 -7.94
CA ILE A 211 1.03 1.54 -6.90
C ILE A 211 1.05 2.18 -5.52
N LEU A 212 -0.05 2.02 -4.82
CA LEU A 212 -0.28 1.74 -3.42
C LEU A 212 -0.39 2.85 -2.40
N SER A 213 -1.61 3.00 -1.93
CA SER A 213 -1.93 3.64 -0.66
C SER A 213 -1.95 2.69 0.52
N ILE A 214 -1.99 1.40 0.29
CA ILE A 214 -1.80 0.38 1.32
C ILE A 214 -0.86 -0.64 0.69
N GLN A 215 0.43 -0.48 0.90
CA GLN A 215 1.45 -1.41 0.37
C GLN A 215 1.17 -2.87 0.77
N ASN A 216 0.55 -3.08 1.94
CA ASN A 216 0.19 -4.40 2.43
C ASN A 216 -0.95 -5.04 1.66
N VAL A 217 -1.87 -4.25 1.12
CA VAL A 217 -3.00 -4.74 0.34
C VAL A 217 -2.56 -5.29 -1.00
N SER A 218 -1.63 -4.63 -1.68
CA SER A 218 -1.03 -5.16 -2.92
C SER A 218 -0.18 -6.37 -2.67
N THR A 219 0.50 -6.40 -1.53
CA THR A 219 1.28 -7.54 -1.08
C THR A 219 0.37 -8.76 -0.94
N LEU A 220 -0.78 -8.62 -0.30
CA LEU A 220 -1.79 -9.67 -0.20
C LEU A 220 -2.35 -10.13 -1.56
N MET A 221 -2.49 -9.21 -2.50
CA MET A 221 -2.96 -9.56 -3.84
C MET A 221 -1.93 -10.32 -4.67
N CYS A 222 -0.64 -10.08 -4.46
CA CYS A 222 0.39 -10.95 -5.04
C CYS A 222 0.31 -12.38 -4.49
N ILE A 223 -0.10 -12.57 -3.24
CA ILE A 223 -0.30 -13.91 -2.66
C ILE A 223 -1.52 -14.59 -3.29
N SER A 224 -2.64 -13.89 -3.44
CA SER A 224 -3.86 -14.46 -4.04
C SER A 224 -3.73 -14.70 -5.55
N GLY A 225 -2.88 -13.93 -6.25
CA GLY A 225 -2.55 -14.13 -7.66
C GLY A 225 -1.64 -15.33 -7.94
N ASN A 226 -0.82 -15.73 -6.97
CA ASN A 226 0.06 -16.89 -7.12
C ASN A 226 -0.70 -18.23 -7.16
N GLY A 227 -1.94 -18.29 -6.69
CA GLY A 227 -2.81 -19.47 -6.85
C GLY A 227 -3.22 -19.78 -8.31
N PHE A 228 -3.04 -18.83 -9.21
CA PHE A 228 -3.40 -18.98 -10.63
C PHE A 228 -2.23 -19.41 -11.53
N VAL A 229 -0.99 -19.28 -11.06
CA VAL A 229 0.21 -19.65 -11.84
C VAL A 229 0.60 -21.13 -11.67
N GLN A 230 0.06 -21.80 -10.67
CA GLN A 230 0.42 -23.19 -10.36
C GLN A 230 -0.35 -24.25 -11.16
N SER A 231 -1.35 -23.86 -11.97
CA SER A 231 -2.16 -24.82 -12.73
C SER A 231 -1.72 -25.06 -14.18
N SER A 232 -0.58 -24.52 -14.63
CA SER A 232 -0.10 -24.68 -16.01
C SER A 232 1.21 -25.46 -16.17
N GLU A 233 1.76 -26.03 -15.10
CA GLU A 233 2.98 -26.88 -15.22
C GLU A 233 2.69 -28.38 -15.47
N ASP A 234 1.42 -28.84 -15.40
CA ASP A 234 1.07 -30.27 -15.54
C ASP A 234 0.36 -30.62 -16.86
N ASN A 235 0.58 -29.91 -17.94
CA ASN A 235 0.21 -30.39 -19.27
C ASN A 235 1.44 -30.53 -20.16
N GLU A 236 2.19 -31.58 -19.95
CA GLU A 236 2.99 -32.19 -21.00
C GLU A 236 2.05 -32.63 -22.15
N VAL A 237 2.10 -31.87 -23.23
CA VAL A 237 1.53 -32.34 -24.50
C VAL A 237 2.45 -33.43 -25.05
N GLN A 238 2.05 -34.66 -24.82
CA GLN A 238 2.46 -35.76 -25.66
C GLN A 238 1.75 -35.59 -27.01
N ASN A 239 2.50 -35.19 -28.02
CA ASN A 239 2.47 -35.70 -29.38
C ASN A 239 3.57 -35.03 -30.21
#